data_bfa78bcbdc98104084d25ee7730d4abd
#
_entry.id   bfa78bcbdc98104084d25ee7730d4abd
#
_cell.length_a   1.000
_cell.length_b   1.000
_cell.length_c   1.000
_cell.angle_alpha   90.00
_cell.angle_beta   90.00
_cell.angle_gamma   90.00
#
_symmetry.space_group_name_H-M   'P 1'
#
loop_
_entity.id
_entity.type
_entity.pdbx_description
1 polymer ?
#
loop_
_entity_poly.entity_id
_entity_poly.type
_entity_poly.pdbx_seq_one_letter_code
_entity_poly.pdbx_strand_id
1 'polypeptide(L)'
;VTISSGKRKQPTLAQLRAFTAVAEHLHFRDAAAAIGMSQPALSGAVAALEEALGVALVERTTRKVLLSSAGERLAVRARAVLAEMGALLEEAEAVRAPFTGVLRLGAIPTVAPYLLPTVLRLVHERYPQLDLQVHEEQTAGLLEGLHSGRLDLLLLAVPLGVPGVSELPLFDEDFVLVTPLGHELGRRSGIPREALRELNLLLLDEGHCLRDQALEICREAGREIRGGGAAPVTTTAAGLSTLVQLVAGGLGCTLLPRTATRLEATRGSKVLTSSFAGPAPSRRIALAMRTATARSAEYEELAAALREAMSPLPVRITGAAD
;
A
#
# COMPACT_ATOMS: atom_id res chain seq x y z
N VAL A 1 14.12 -33.24 -44.67
CA VAL A 1 14.15 -31.87 -44.10
C VAL A 1 14.47 -32.02 -42.62
N THR A 2 15.75 -31.87 -42.28
CA THR A 2 16.23 -31.98 -40.89
C THR A 2 15.93 -30.65 -40.20
N ILE A 3 14.95 -30.64 -39.27
CA ILE A 3 14.67 -29.49 -38.42
C ILE A 3 15.79 -29.45 -37.37
N SER A 4 16.75 -28.56 -37.56
CA SER A 4 17.77 -28.22 -36.57
C SER A 4 17.08 -27.65 -35.31
N SER A 5 17.00 -28.47 -34.25
CA SER A 5 16.62 -28.04 -32.92
C SER A 5 17.73 -27.17 -32.35
N GLY A 6 17.80 -25.90 -32.74
CA GLY A 6 18.65 -24.92 -32.09
C GLY A 6 18.21 -24.80 -30.64
N LYS A 7 19.11 -25.11 -29.70
CA LYS A 7 18.88 -24.87 -28.26
C LYS A 7 18.50 -23.39 -28.05
N ARG A 8 17.21 -23.09 -27.87
CA ARG A 8 16.78 -21.75 -27.44
C ARG A 8 17.48 -21.44 -26.12
N LYS A 9 18.18 -20.33 -26.06
CA LYS A 9 18.74 -19.83 -24.82
C LYS A 9 17.59 -19.67 -23.83
N GLN A 10 17.72 -20.26 -22.64
CA GLN A 10 16.69 -20.09 -21.61
C GLN A 10 16.86 -18.72 -20.95
N PRO A 11 15.75 -17.99 -20.68
CA PRO A 11 15.78 -16.79 -19.88
C PRO A 11 16.37 -17.04 -18.49
N THR A 12 17.11 -16.08 -17.94
CA THR A 12 17.61 -16.13 -16.57
C THR A 12 16.75 -15.25 -15.64
N LEU A 13 16.75 -15.56 -14.34
CA LEU A 13 16.05 -14.74 -13.35
C LEU A 13 16.57 -13.28 -13.32
N ALA A 14 17.86 -13.08 -13.55
CA ALA A 14 18.44 -11.74 -13.63
C ALA A 14 17.88 -10.94 -14.82
N GLN A 15 17.68 -11.59 -15.97
CA GLN A 15 17.05 -10.97 -17.14
C GLN A 15 15.56 -10.66 -16.87
N LEU A 16 14.84 -11.56 -16.21
CA LEU A 16 13.45 -11.30 -15.83
C LEU A 16 13.34 -10.13 -14.85
N ARG A 17 14.21 -10.05 -13.83
CA ARG A 17 14.27 -8.89 -12.90
C ARG A 17 14.57 -7.59 -13.63
N ALA A 18 15.53 -7.59 -14.55
CA ALA A 18 15.84 -6.41 -15.34
C ALA A 18 14.65 -5.94 -16.19
N PHE A 19 13.95 -6.87 -16.81
CA PHE A 19 12.78 -6.57 -17.63
C PHE A 19 11.60 -6.07 -16.79
N THR A 20 11.27 -6.71 -15.67
CA THR A 20 10.18 -6.26 -14.79
C THR A 20 10.46 -4.87 -14.22
N ALA A 21 11.69 -4.56 -13.84
CA ALA A 21 12.07 -3.21 -13.41
C ALA A 21 11.87 -2.16 -14.52
N VAL A 22 12.20 -2.49 -15.80
CA VAL A 22 11.92 -1.59 -16.91
C VAL A 22 10.41 -1.43 -17.14
N ALA A 23 9.64 -2.51 -16.97
CA ALA A 23 8.18 -2.47 -17.10
C ALA A 23 7.49 -1.62 -16.02
N GLU A 24 8.07 -1.55 -14.83
CA GLU A 24 7.58 -0.72 -13.71
C GLU A 24 7.92 0.76 -13.89
N HIS A 25 9.17 1.04 -14.20
CA HIS A 25 9.65 2.43 -14.21
C HIS A 25 9.50 3.13 -15.57
N LEU A 26 9.32 2.39 -16.66
CA LEU A 26 9.29 2.88 -18.04
C LEU A 26 10.46 3.83 -18.38
N HIS A 27 11.57 3.67 -17.63
CA HIS A 27 12.79 4.44 -17.76
C HIS A 27 14.01 3.62 -17.35
N PHE A 28 14.98 3.42 -18.27
CA PHE A 28 16.11 2.51 -18.06
C PHE A 28 17.05 2.91 -16.90
N ARG A 29 17.24 4.22 -16.66
CA ARG A 29 18.09 4.69 -15.56
C ARG A 29 17.47 4.42 -14.21
N ASP A 30 16.17 4.72 -14.06
CA ASP A 30 15.44 4.56 -12.82
C ASP A 30 15.26 3.08 -12.49
N ALA A 31 14.93 2.26 -13.50
CA ALA A 31 14.89 0.80 -13.40
C ALA A 31 16.25 0.22 -12.94
N ALA A 32 17.35 0.71 -13.49
CA ALA A 32 18.69 0.25 -13.12
C ALA A 32 19.02 0.61 -11.67
N ALA A 33 18.71 1.84 -11.26
CA ALA A 33 18.90 2.29 -9.88
C ALA A 33 18.06 1.46 -8.89
N ALA A 34 16.80 1.15 -9.23
CA ALA A 34 15.89 0.38 -8.39
C ALA A 34 16.38 -1.04 -8.09
N ILE A 35 17.13 -1.66 -9.00
CA ILE A 35 17.65 -3.03 -8.81
C ILE A 35 19.16 -3.09 -8.61
N GLY A 36 19.83 -1.95 -8.34
CA GLY A 36 21.27 -1.88 -8.06
C GLY A 36 22.17 -2.26 -9.24
N MET A 37 21.72 -2.02 -10.47
CA MET A 37 22.49 -2.30 -11.69
C MET A 37 22.96 -1.01 -12.37
N SER A 38 23.99 -1.11 -13.22
CA SER A 38 24.30 -0.03 -14.16
C SER A 38 23.31 -0.04 -15.34
N GLN A 39 22.99 1.14 -15.87
CA GLN A 39 22.07 1.23 -17.02
C GLN A 39 22.53 0.40 -18.25
N PRO A 40 23.84 0.33 -18.62
CA PRO A 40 24.29 -0.54 -19.68
C PRO A 40 24.06 -2.03 -19.39
N ALA A 41 24.29 -2.47 -18.15
CA ALA A 41 24.06 -3.86 -17.75
C ALA A 41 22.57 -4.22 -17.80
N LEU A 42 21.69 -3.35 -17.29
CA LEU A 42 20.24 -3.52 -17.40
C LEU A 42 19.80 -3.62 -18.86
N SER A 43 20.25 -2.69 -19.71
CA SER A 43 19.91 -2.68 -21.14
C SER A 43 20.37 -3.94 -21.85
N GLY A 44 21.57 -4.44 -21.53
CA GLY A 44 22.09 -5.70 -22.05
C GLY A 44 21.29 -6.92 -21.58
N ALA A 45 20.85 -6.93 -20.32
CA ALA A 45 20.02 -8.01 -19.77
C ALA A 45 18.65 -8.08 -20.45
N VAL A 46 18.00 -6.92 -20.70
CA VAL A 46 16.72 -6.86 -21.42
C VAL A 46 16.88 -7.31 -22.89
N ALA A 47 17.92 -6.83 -23.59
CA ALA A 47 18.19 -7.25 -24.96
C ALA A 47 18.46 -8.77 -25.08
N ALA A 48 19.21 -9.34 -24.11
CA ALA A 48 19.45 -10.77 -24.07
C ALA A 48 18.17 -11.58 -23.78
N LEU A 49 17.24 -11.04 -23.01
CA LEU A 49 15.91 -11.63 -22.81
C LEU A 49 15.09 -11.61 -24.08
N GLU A 50 15.06 -10.49 -24.80
CA GLU A 50 14.39 -10.36 -26.10
C GLU A 50 14.94 -11.36 -27.12
N GLU A 51 16.26 -11.53 -27.18
CA GLU A 51 16.93 -12.54 -28.02
C GLU A 51 16.50 -13.96 -27.62
N ALA A 52 16.48 -14.28 -26.32
CA ALA A 52 16.11 -15.60 -25.82
C ALA A 52 14.64 -15.96 -26.11
N LEU A 53 13.75 -14.97 -26.01
CA LEU A 53 12.32 -15.14 -26.27
C LEU A 53 11.95 -15.00 -27.75
N GLY A 54 12.81 -14.36 -28.53
CA GLY A 54 12.56 -14.12 -29.98
C GLY A 54 11.49 -13.06 -30.25
N VAL A 55 11.23 -12.15 -29.26
CA VAL A 55 10.23 -11.09 -29.36
C VAL A 55 10.75 -9.79 -28.75
N ALA A 56 10.38 -8.64 -29.32
CA ALA A 56 10.66 -7.36 -28.73
C ALA A 56 9.70 -7.12 -27.55
N LEU A 57 10.26 -6.79 -26.40
CA LEU A 57 9.50 -6.51 -25.17
C LEU A 57 9.33 -5.00 -24.95
N VAL A 58 10.28 -4.20 -25.44
CA VAL A 58 10.36 -2.77 -25.20
C VAL A 58 10.47 -2.03 -26.53
N GLU A 59 9.63 -1.03 -26.71
CA GLU A 59 9.72 -0.07 -27.80
C GLU A 59 10.50 1.16 -27.33
N ARG A 60 11.64 1.43 -27.98
CA ARG A 60 12.49 2.59 -27.67
C ARG A 60 12.18 3.73 -28.63
N THR A 61 11.57 4.78 -28.12
CA THR A 61 11.51 6.05 -28.82
C THR A 61 12.58 6.98 -28.26
N THR A 62 12.90 8.05 -28.99
CA THR A 62 13.91 9.05 -28.55
C THR A 62 13.52 9.78 -27.26
N ARG A 63 12.27 9.66 -26.80
CA ARG A 63 11.75 10.40 -25.63
C ARG A 63 11.08 9.51 -24.57
N LYS A 64 10.67 8.29 -24.90
CA LYS A 64 9.95 7.40 -23.97
C LYS A 64 10.30 5.95 -24.19
N VAL A 65 10.25 5.18 -23.11
CA VAL A 65 10.27 3.72 -23.10
C VAL A 65 8.82 3.25 -22.97
N LEU A 66 8.37 2.40 -23.85
CA LEU A 66 7.04 1.79 -23.82
C LEU A 66 7.20 0.27 -23.89
N LEU A 67 6.28 -0.45 -23.27
CA LEU A 67 6.19 -1.89 -23.49
C LEU A 67 5.52 -2.18 -24.84
N SER A 68 6.00 -3.18 -25.54
CA SER A 68 5.26 -3.73 -26.66
C SER A 68 4.03 -4.51 -26.13
N SER A 69 3.06 -4.81 -26.98
CA SER A 69 1.91 -5.66 -26.58
C SER A 69 2.34 -7.08 -26.14
N ALA A 70 3.47 -7.58 -26.63
CA ALA A 70 4.09 -8.79 -26.12
C ALA A 70 4.75 -8.54 -24.75
N GLY A 71 5.42 -7.39 -24.59
CA GLY A 71 6.03 -6.96 -23.34
C GLY A 71 5.03 -6.88 -22.20
N GLU A 72 3.89 -6.26 -22.39
CA GLU A 72 2.82 -6.17 -21.37
C GLU A 72 2.37 -7.55 -20.87
N ARG A 73 2.07 -8.47 -21.80
CA ARG A 73 1.66 -9.84 -21.45
C ARG A 73 2.77 -10.63 -20.77
N LEU A 74 4.01 -10.48 -21.24
CA LEU A 74 5.15 -11.22 -20.70
C LEU A 74 5.64 -10.64 -19.38
N ALA A 75 5.44 -9.35 -19.10
CA ALA A 75 5.72 -8.75 -17.80
C ALA A 75 4.91 -9.42 -16.68
N VAL A 76 3.62 -9.70 -16.92
CA VAL A 76 2.77 -10.44 -15.97
C VAL A 76 3.34 -11.82 -15.67
N ARG A 77 3.80 -12.55 -16.71
CA ARG A 77 4.38 -13.89 -16.55
C ARG A 77 5.75 -13.85 -15.88
N ALA A 78 6.57 -12.86 -16.21
CA ALA A 78 7.87 -12.66 -15.57
C ALA A 78 7.73 -12.39 -14.07
N ARG A 79 6.77 -11.55 -13.67
CA ARG A 79 6.46 -11.31 -12.25
C ARG A 79 6.03 -12.58 -11.54
N ALA A 80 5.17 -13.40 -12.17
CA ALA A 80 4.75 -14.67 -11.57
C ALA A 80 5.94 -15.62 -11.33
N VAL A 81 6.87 -15.74 -12.26
CA VAL A 81 8.08 -16.57 -12.09
C VAL A 81 8.96 -16.03 -10.95
N LEU A 82 9.11 -14.71 -10.85
CA LEU A 82 9.88 -14.09 -9.77
C LEU A 82 9.22 -14.29 -8.40
N ALA A 83 7.88 -14.24 -8.35
CA ALA A 83 7.11 -14.52 -7.14
C ALA A 83 7.29 -15.96 -6.66
N GLU A 84 7.22 -16.95 -7.57
CA GLU A 84 7.48 -18.36 -7.24
C GLU A 84 8.92 -18.59 -6.75
N MET A 85 9.89 -17.87 -7.33
CA MET A 85 11.28 -17.92 -6.83
C MET A 85 11.38 -17.32 -5.42
N GLY A 86 10.64 -16.25 -5.13
CA GLY A 86 10.52 -15.68 -3.79
C GLY A 86 9.95 -16.71 -2.80
N ALA A 87 8.85 -17.37 -3.18
CA ALA A 87 8.21 -18.40 -2.35
C ALA A 87 9.16 -19.59 -2.05
N LEU A 88 9.97 -20.00 -3.03
CA LEU A 88 10.98 -21.04 -2.81
C LEU A 88 12.02 -20.63 -1.78
N LEU A 89 12.46 -19.37 -1.79
CA LEU A 89 13.41 -18.85 -0.81
C LEU A 89 12.79 -18.72 0.57
N GLU A 90 11.54 -18.27 0.66
CA GLU A 90 10.77 -18.21 1.90
C GLU A 90 10.59 -19.60 2.53
N GLU A 91 10.25 -20.60 1.73
CA GLU A 91 10.15 -22.00 2.19
C GLU A 91 11.49 -22.47 2.81
N ALA A 92 12.59 -22.17 2.13
CA ALA A 92 13.93 -22.51 2.62
C ALA A 92 14.30 -21.78 3.93
N GLU A 93 13.82 -20.55 4.12
CA GLU A 93 14.02 -19.77 5.35
C GLU A 93 13.09 -20.24 6.46
N ALA A 94 11.83 -20.55 6.19
CA ALA A 94 10.86 -21.05 7.17
C ALA A 94 11.31 -22.37 7.82
N VAL A 95 12.07 -23.19 7.11
CA VAL A 95 12.66 -24.44 7.64
C VAL A 95 13.77 -24.17 8.67
N ARG A 96 14.40 -22.99 8.67
CA ARG A 96 15.56 -22.70 9.52
C ARG A 96 15.19 -22.31 10.94
N ALA A 97 14.38 -21.29 11.13
CA ALA A 97 13.80 -20.88 12.42
C ALA A 97 12.76 -19.77 12.19
N PRO A 98 11.61 -19.78 12.87
CA PRO A 98 10.63 -18.70 12.77
C PRO A 98 11.21 -17.38 13.29
N PHE A 99 10.72 -16.27 12.75
CA PHE A 99 11.13 -14.90 13.12
C PHE A 99 12.64 -14.62 13.00
N THR A 100 13.28 -15.20 12.00
CA THR A 100 14.68 -14.93 11.64
C THR A 100 14.80 -14.42 10.21
N GLY A 101 15.96 -13.82 9.87
CA GLY A 101 16.23 -13.31 8.53
C GLY A 101 15.48 -12.00 8.24
N VAL A 102 15.27 -11.71 6.96
CA VAL A 102 14.68 -10.44 6.50
C VAL A 102 13.16 -10.57 6.36
N LEU A 103 12.43 -9.59 6.90
CA LEU A 103 11.01 -9.37 6.65
C LEU A 103 10.80 -8.01 6.00
N ARG A 104 10.29 -8.00 4.77
CA ARG A 104 10.01 -6.79 4.01
C ARG A 104 8.55 -6.42 4.17
N LEU A 105 8.30 -5.41 5.03
CA LEU A 105 6.96 -4.92 5.35
C LEU A 105 6.63 -3.68 4.50
N GLY A 106 5.62 -3.78 3.66
CA GLY A 106 5.01 -2.63 3.00
C GLY A 106 3.92 -2.01 3.87
N ALA A 107 3.81 -0.68 3.91
CA ALA A 107 2.74 -0.01 4.64
C ALA A 107 2.20 1.20 3.85
N ILE A 108 0.89 1.42 3.90
CA ILE A 108 0.30 2.60 3.25
C ILE A 108 0.58 3.88 4.04
N PRO A 109 0.73 5.05 3.37
CA PRO A 109 1.09 6.32 4.01
C PRO A 109 0.09 6.80 5.07
N THR A 110 -1.16 6.36 4.99
CA THR A 110 -2.20 6.71 5.98
C THR A 110 -2.20 5.82 7.22
N VAL A 111 -1.27 4.88 7.31
CA VAL A 111 -1.09 3.91 8.42
C VAL A 111 0.33 3.96 8.96
N ALA A 112 1.33 4.00 8.09
CA ALA A 112 2.74 3.90 8.45
C ALA A 112 3.17 4.83 9.59
N PRO A 113 2.98 6.16 9.55
CA PRO A 113 3.47 7.05 10.60
C PRO A 113 2.84 6.81 11.98
N TYR A 114 1.65 6.21 12.01
CA TYR A 114 0.84 6.06 13.23
C TYR A 114 1.02 4.71 13.90
N LEU A 115 1.32 3.66 13.13
CA LEU A 115 1.43 2.29 13.63
C LEU A 115 2.87 1.78 13.68
N LEU A 116 3.75 2.21 12.78
CA LEU A 116 5.15 1.76 12.75
C LEU A 116 5.89 1.90 14.10
N PRO A 117 5.70 2.96 14.91
CA PRO A 117 6.34 3.02 16.23
C PRO A 117 5.97 1.83 17.12
N THR A 118 4.72 1.34 17.06
CA THR A 118 4.28 0.16 17.81
C THR A 118 4.82 -1.13 17.19
N VAL A 119 4.78 -1.25 15.87
CA VAL A 119 5.31 -2.42 15.13
C VAL A 119 6.80 -2.59 15.40
N LEU A 120 7.60 -1.52 15.23
CA LEU A 120 9.04 -1.55 15.41
C LEU A 120 9.43 -1.93 16.85
N ARG A 121 8.76 -1.36 17.85
CA ARG A 121 8.98 -1.71 19.24
C ARG A 121 8.68 -3.19 19.51
N LEU A 122 7.53 -3.69 19.06
CA LEU A 122 7.15 -5.10 19.21
C LEU A 122 8.19 -6.03 18.58
N VAL A 123 8.58 -5.75 17.33
CA VAL A 123 9.56 -6.58 16.61
C VAL A 123 10.92 -6.56 17.32
N HIS A 124 11.39 -5.40 17.74
CA HIS A 124 12.66 -5.27 18.46
C HIS A 124 12.67 -6.03 19.79
N GLU A 125 11.58 -5.96 20.56
CA GLU A 125 11.48 -6.59 21.89
C GLU A 125 11.23 -8.11 21.80
N ARG A 126 10.36 -8.56 20.88
CA ARG A 126 9.89 -9.95 20.83
C ARG A 126 10.64 -10.81 19.80
N TYR A 127 11.11 -10.20 18.69
CA TYR A 127 11.73 -10.90 17.57
C TYR A 127 13.11 -10.29 17.18
N PRO A 128 14.08 -10.28 18.09
CA PRO A 128 15.35 -9.55 17.89
C PRO A 128 16.23 -10.10 16.77
N GLN A 129 15.93 -11.30 16.23
CA GLN A 129 16.65 -11.89 15.11
C GLN A 129 16.00 -11.59 13.76
N LEU A 130 14.86 -10.88 13.76
CA LEU A 130 14.16 -10.48 12.55
C LEU A 130 14.68 -9.12 12.07
N ASP A 131 15.25 -9.07 10.87
CA ASP A 131 15.64 -7.82 10.18
C ASP A 131 14.41 -7.25 9.46
N LEU A 132 13.73 -6.29 10.11
CA LEU A 132 12.53 -5.67 9.56
C LEU A 132 12.90 -4.51 8.65
N GLN A 133 12.64 -4.67 7.35
CA GLN A 133 12.76 -3.62 6.34
C GLN A 133 11.38 -3.05 6.01
N VAL A 134 11.22 -1.74 6.16
CA VAL A 134 9.93 -1.06 5.95
C VAL A 134 9.95 -0.27 4.65
N HIS A 135 8.87 -0.42 3.88
CA HIS A 135 8.64 0.31 2.64
C HIS A 135 7.27 1.00 2.69
N GLU A 136 7.25 2.32 2.48
CA GLU A 136 6.01 3.08 2.45
C GLU A 136 5.64 3.43 1.02
N GLU A 137 4.45 3.01 0.58
CA GLU A 137 3.94 3.26 -0.77
C GLU A 137 2.41 3.16 -0.81
N GLN A 138 1.80 3.64 -1.89
CA GLN A 138 0.37 3.48 -2.16
C GLN A 138 -0.01 2.01 -2.39
N THR A 139 -1.30 1.69 -2.18
CA THR A 139 -1.80 0.30 -2.22
C THR A 139 -1.43 -0.46 -3.50
N ALA A 140 -1.50 0.19 -4.66
CA ALA A 140 -1.20 -0.46 -5.94
C ALA A 140 0.27 -0.92 -6.03
N GLY A 141 1.22 -0.05 -5.64
CA GLY A 141 2.65 -0.38 -5.63
C GLY A 141 3.00 -1.44 -4.57
N LEU A 142 2.33 -1.39 -3.41
CA LEU A 142 2.49 -2.42 -2.37
C LEU A 142 2.02 -3.79 -2.86
N LEU A 143 0.86 -3.86 -3.52
CA LEU A 143 0.34 -5.11 -4.09
C LEU A 143 1.27 -5.65 -5.19
N GLU A 144 1.80 -4.80 -6.04
CA GLU A 144 2.80 -5.19 -7.03
C GLU A 144 4.07 -5.72 -6.36
N GLY A 145 4.55 -5.04 -5.30
CA GLY A 145 5.67 -5.48 -4.48
C GLY A 145 5.44 -6.86 -3.84
N LEU A 146 4.23 -7.11 -3.33
CA LEU A 146 3.84 -8.39 -2.76
C LEU A 146 3.82 -9.50 -3.83
N HIS A 147 3.19 -9.24 -4.97
CA HIS A 147 3.10 -10.22 -6.06
C HIS A 147 4.45 -10.53 -6.72
N SER A 148 5.37 -9.56 -6.76
CA SER A 148 6.72 -9.76 -7.32
C SER A 148 7.71 -10.36 -6.31
N GLY A 149 7.33 -10.56 -5.05
CA GLY A 149 8.22 -11.02 -3.99
C GLY A 149 9.22 -9.96 -3.49
N ARG A 150 9.05 -8.68 -3.88
CA ARG A 150 9.79 -7.55 -3.31
C ARG A 150 9.38 -7.27 -1.87
N LEU A 151 8.11 -7.51 -1.56
CA LEU A 151 7.54 -7.40 -0.22
C LEU A 151 7.01 -8.76 0.24
N ASP A 152 7.08 -9.02 1.51
CA ASP A 152 6.67 -10.26 2.14
C ASP A 152 5.31 -10.11 2.82
N LEU A 153 5.08 -8.94 3.41
CA LEU A 153 3.89 -8.63 4.21
C LEU A 153 3.47 -7.18 3.97
N LEU A 154 2.18 -6.90 3.98
CA LEU A 154 1.64 -5.56 3.86
C LEU A 154 0.83 -5.18 5.10
N LEU A 155 0.90 -3.91 5.52
CA LEU A 155 0.07 -3.30 6.56
C LEU A 155 -0.78 -2.21 5.92
N LEU A 156 -2.09 -2.47 5.75
CA LEU A 156 -2.95 -1.60 4.95
C LEU A 156 -4.44 -1.75 5.31
N ALA A 157 -5.28 -0.96 4.63
CA ALA A 157 -6.72 -1.05 4.78
C ALA A 157 -7.31 -2.13 3.87
N VAL A 158 -8.29 -2.89 4.38
CA VAL A 158 -9.00 -3.97 3.69
C VAL A 158 -10.52 -3.71 3.66
N PRO A 159 -11.29 -4.39 2.80
CA PRO A 159 -10.92 -5.51 1.94
C PRO A 159 -10.17 -5.08 0.68
N LEU A 160 -9.25 -5.95 0.20
CA LEU A 160 -8.52 -5.72 -1.04
C LEU A 160 -9.25 -6.33 -2.25
N GLY A 161 -9.90 -7.47 -2.06
CA GLY A 161 -10.57 -8.21 -3.13
C GLY A 161 -9.62 -8.73 -4.23
N VAL A 162 -8.34 -8.97 -3.89
CA VAL A 162 -7.30 -9.35 -4.85
C VAL A 162 -7.03 -10.86 -4.74
N PRO A 163 -7.13 -11.61 -5.85
CA PRO A 163 -6.81 -13.05 -5.86
C PRO A 163 -5.36 -13.31 -5.45
N GLY A 164 -5.15 -14.40 -4.69
CA GLY A 164 -3.82 -14.81 -4.24
C GLY A 164 -3.28 -14.02 -3.04
N VAL A 165 -4.08 -13.15 -2.45
CA VAL A 165 -3.75 -12.40 -1.23
C VAL A 165 -4.67 -12.85 -0.10
N SER A 166 -4.09 -13.18 1.05
CA SER A 166 -4.78 -13.50 2.30
C SER A 166 -4.66 -12.31 3.25
N GLU A 167 -5.75 -11.99 3.93
CA GLU A 167 -5.85 -10.86 4.86
C GLU A 167 -5.96 -11.36 6.29
N LEU A 168 -5.15 -10.81 7.20
CA LEU A 168 -5.17 -11.06 8.63
C LEU A 168 -5.65 -9.79 9.33
N PRO A 169 -6.94 -9.64 9.64
CA PRO A 169 -7.48 -8.45 10.28
C PRO A 169 -6.80 -8.15 11.62
N LEU A 170 -6.48 -6.88 11.87
CA LEU A 170 -5.89 -6.43 13.13
C LEU A 170 -6.92 -5.69 13.97
N PHE A 171 -7.53 -4.66 13.41
CA PHE A 171 -8.51 -3.82 14.10
C PHE A 171 -9.38 -3.02 13.14
N ASP A 172 -10.50 -2.53 13.65
CA ASP A 172 -11.32 -1.50 13.02
C ASP A 172 -11.09 -0.16 13.71
N GLU A 173 -10.94 0.91 12.92
CA GLU A 173 -10.83 2.28 13.43
C GLU A 173 -11.87 3.19 12.80
N ASP A 174 -12.43 4.07 13.65
CA ASP A 174 -13.41 5.05 13.21
C ASP A 174 -12.74 6.22 12.49
N PHE A 175 -13.48 6.83 11.59
CA PHE A 175 -13.15 8.15 11.07
C PHE A 175 -13.65 9.24 12.01
N VAL A 176 -12.94 10.35 12.04
CA VAL A 176 -13.34 11.60 12.69
C VAL A 176 -13.38 12.71 11.65
N LEU A 177 -14.33 13.63 11.83
CA LEU A 177 -14.36 14.87 11.06
C LEU A 177 -13.35 15.86 11.63
N VAL A 178 -12.53 16.44 10.76
CA VAL A 178 -11.57 17.51 11.10
C VAL A 178 -12.04 18.80 10.46
N THR A 179 -12.17 19.84 11.27
CA THR A 179 -12.68 21.16 10.87
C THR A 179 -11.72 22.26 11.31
N PRO A 180 -11.72 23.42 10.64
CA PRO A 180 -10.97 24.59 11.13
C PRO A 180 -11.52 25.09 12.47
N LEU A 181 -10.74 25.93 13.16
CA LEU A 181 -11.18 26.60 14.37
C LEU A 181 -12.44 27.45 14.11
N GLY A 182 -13.39 27.41 15.04
CA GLY A 182 -14.63 28.18 14.93
C GLY A 182 -15.72 27.54 14.07
N HIS A 183 -15.47 26.42 13.44
CA HIS A 183 -16.48 25.69 12.69
C HIS A 183 -17.58 25.14 13.61
N GLU A 184 -18.84 25.26 13.20
CA GLU A 184 -20.01 24.89 14.04
C GLU A 184 -20.05 23.42 14.48
N LEU A 185 -19.49 22.52 13.65
CA LEU A 185 -19.37 21.09 13.95
C LEU A 185 -18.11 20.76 14.77
N GLY A 186 -17.26 21.74 15.09
CA GLY A 186 -16.01 21.49 15.80
C GLY A 186 -16.24 21.02 17.26
N ARG A 187 -15.47 20.04 17.71
CA ARG A 187 -15.52 19.42 19.06
C ARG A 187 -16.87 18.81 19.43
N ARG A 188 -17.71 18.45 18.46
CA ARG A 188 -18.96 17.76 18.73
C ARG A 188 -18.75 16.25 18.77
N SER A 189 -19.53 15.57 19.59
CA SER A 189 -19.68 14.12 19.59
C SER A 189 -21.04 13.76 18.99
N GLY A 190 -21.07 12.64 18.26
CA GLY A 190 -22.31 12.11 17.70
C GLY A 190 -22.89 12.95 16.55
N ILE A 191 -22.02 13.52 15.68
CA ILE A 191 -22.52 14.20 14.48
C ILE A 191 -23.13 13.18 13.52
N PRO A 192 -24.29 13.49 12.90
CA PRO A 192 -24.87 12.60 11.90
C PRO A 192 -24.01 12.58 10.63
N ARG A 193 -23.98 11.43 9.93
CA ARG A 193 -23.22 11.31 8.66
C ARG A 193 -23.72 12.30 7.59
N GLU A 194 -25.00 12.59 7.61
CA GLU A 194 -25.68 13.53 6.71
C GLU A 194 -25.08 14.93 6.75
N ALA A 195 -24.46 15.32 7.87
CA ALA A 195 -23.76 16.59 7.97
C ALA A 195 -22.61 16.76 6.95
N LEU A 196 -22.09 15.65 6.41
CA LEU A 196 -21.07 15.68 5.35
C LEU A 196 -21.58 16.22 4.01
N ARG A 197 -22.90 16.29 3.79
CA ARG A 197 -23.49 16.74 2.52
C ARG A 197 -23.11 18.17 2.16
N GLU A 198 -23.07 19.03 3.16
CA GLU A 198 -22.90 20.48 2.99
C GLU A 198 -21.43 20.92 3.15
N LEU A 199 -20.56 20.01 3.56
CA LEU A 199 -19.16 20.35 3.86
C LEU A 199 -18.30 20.35 2.59
N ASN A 200 -17.41 21.34 2.48
CA ASN A 200 -16.32 21.29 1.50
C ASN A 200 -15.23 20.33 2.01
N LEU A 201 -15.25 19.08 1.51
CA LEU A 201 -14.30 18.05 1.92
C LEU A 201 -13.05 18.09 1.05
N LEU A 202 -11.91 18.26 1.69
CA LEU A 202 -10.59 18.11 1.14
C LEU A 202 -10.19 16.63 1.17
N LEU A 203 -9.56 16.16 0.11
CA LEU A 203 -9.20 14.74 -0.07
C LEU A 203 -7.72 14.59 -0.34
N LEU A 204 -7.20 13.39 -0.12
CA LEU A 204 -5.89 13.00 -0.62
C LEU A 204 -5.88 12.87 -2.15
N ASP A 205 -4.69 12.85 -2.74
CA ASP A 205 -4.48 12.57 -4.16
C ASP A 205 -5.00 11.18 -4.54
N GLU A 206 -5.18 10.95 -5.84
CA GLU A 206 -5.55 9.64 -6.37
C GLU A 206 -4.50 8.57 -6.01
N GLY A 207 -4.96 7.33 -5.84
CA GLY A 207 -4.14 6.19 -5.43
C GLY A 207 -4.10 5.95 -3.91
N HIS A 208 -4.56 6.90 -3.09
CA HIS A 208 -4.74 6.67 -1.66
C HIS A 208 -6.10 6.04 -1.37
N CYS A 209 -6.12 4.83 -0.78
CA CYS A 209 -7.37 4.15 -0.41
C CYS A 209 -8.26 4.99 0.54
N LEU A 210 -7.66 5.86 1.36
CA LEU A 210 -8.39 6.78 2.22
C LEU A 210 -9.25 7.78 1.43
N ARG A 211 -8.82 8.20 0.24
CA ARG A 211 -9.63 9.03 -0.66
C ARG A 211 -10.92 8.30 -1.05
N ASP A 212 -10.80 7.06 -1.50
CA ASP A 212 -11.94 6.27 -1.95
C ASP A 212 -12.91 5.98 -0.81
N GLN A 213 -12.37 5.66 0.38
CA GLN A 213 -13.14 5.50 1.61
C GLN A 213 -13.90 6.78 1.99
N ALA A 214 -13.25 7.94 1.94
CA ALA A 214 -13.90 9.22 2.23
C ALA A 214 -15.00 9.55 1.22
N LEU A 215 -14.78 9.25 -0.06
CA LEU A 215 -15.78 9.40 -1.11
C LEU A 215 -16.96 8.45 -0.90
N GLU A 216 -16.74 7.22 -0.46
CA GLU A 216 -17.78 6.26 -0.16
C GLU A 216 -18.65 6.69 1.02
N ILE A 217 -18.03 7.13 2.11
CA ILE A 217 -18.72 7.71 3.27
C ILE A 217 -19.61 8.89 2.86
N CYS A 218 -19.12 9.73 1.94
CA CYS A 218 -19.92 10.85 1.41
C CYS A 218 -21.11 10.38 0.58
N ARG A 219 -20.96 9.31 -0.23
CA ARG A 219 -22.08 8.73 -1.01
C ARG A 219 -23.13 8.14 -0.09
N GLU A 220 -22.72 7.38 0.93
CA GLU A 220 -23.61 6.82 1.95
C GLU A 220 -24.36 7.91 2.72
N ALA A 221 -23.71 9.05 2.97
CA ALA A 221 -24.34 10.23 3.55
C ALA A 221 -25.38 10.88 2.60
N GLY A 222 -25.55 10.38 1.39
CA GLY A 222 -26.48 10.91 0.38
C GLY A 222 -25.94 12.16 -0.35
N ARG A 223 -24.63 12.37 -0.35
CA ARG A 223 -23.98 13.38 -1.19
C ARG A 223 -23.88 12.85 -2.61
N GLU A 224 -24.61 13.43 -3.54
CA GLU A 224 -24.37 13.18 -4.95
C GLU A 224 -23.00 13.76 -5.32
N ILE A 225 -22.04 12.88 -5.53
CA ILE A 225 -20.75 13.24 -6.14
C ILE A 225 -21.00 13.36 -7.64
N ARG A 226 -21.63 14.48 -8.04
CA ARG A 226 -21.83 14.78 -9.46
C ARG A 226 -20.46 15.05 -10.08
N GLY A 227 -20.08 14.25 -11.04
CA GLY A 227 -19.13 14.67 -12.04
C GLY A 227 -19.75 15.88 -12.78
N GLY A 228 -19.43 17.10 -12.36
CA GLY A 228 -19.79 18.30 -13.10
C GLY A 228 -20.63 19.37 -12.42
N GLY A 229 -20.61 19.55 -11.08
CA GLY A 229 -21.43 20.62 -10.52
C GLY A 229 -21.18 21.09 -9.09
N ALA A 230 -20.50 20.35 -8.25
CA ALA A 230 -19.84 20.92 -7.06
C ALA A 230 -18.46 21.41 -7.48
N ALA A 231 -18.00 22.52 -6.92
CA ALA A 231 -16.67 23.06 -7.23
C ALA A 231 -15.67 21.91 -7.29
N PRO A 232 -14.87 21.78 -8.35
CA PRO A 232 -13.92 20.70 -8.46
C PRO A 232 -13.07 20.75 -7.19
N VAL A 233 -12.80 19.59 -6.58
CA VAL A 233 -11.80 19.49 -5.51
C VAL A 233 -10.47 19.87 -6.15
N THR A 234 -10.21 21.17 -6.24
CA THR A 234 -9.03 21.72 -6.90
C THR A 234 -7.80 21.62 -6.02
N THR A 235 -7.99 21.25 -4.75
CA THR A 235 -6.92 21.15 -3.76
C THR A 235 -6.93 19.75 -3.19
N THR A 236 -5.91 18.98 -3.55
CA THR A 236 -5.61 17.68 -2.99
C THR A 236 -4.28 17.74 -2.22
N ALA A 237 -3.98 16.72 -1.47
CA ALA A 237 -2.75 16.61 -0.71
C ALA A 237 -2.15 15.19 -0.86
N ALA A 238 -0.83 15.12 -0.95
CA ALA A 238 -0.10 13.87 -1.01
C ALA A 238 -0.01 13.14 0.34
N GLY A 239 -0.37 13.79 1.45
CA GLY A 239 -0.30 13.20 2.79
C GLY A 239 -1.21 13.89 3.80
N LEU A 240 -1.48 13.19 4.92
CA LEU A 240 -2.41 13.65 5.95
C LEU A 240 -1.96 14.95 6.63
N SER A 241 -0.67 15.11 6.87
CA SER A 241 -0.13 16.33 7.50
C SER A 241 -0.42 17.57 6.65
N THR A 242 -0.20 17.51 5.34
CA THR A 242 -0.55 18.60 4.42
C THR A 242 -2.05 18.84 4.40
N LEU A 243 -2.85 17.77 4.36
CA LEU A 243 -4.31 17.84 4.35
C LEU A 243 -4.84 18.60 5.58
N VAL A 244 -4.30 18.30 6.77
CA VAL A 244 -4.65 18.99 8.02
C VAL A 244 -4.25 20.46 8.01
N GLN A 245 -3.09 20.83 7.41
CA GLN A 245 -2.70 22.23 7.26
C GLN A 245 -3.63 23.01 6.33
N LEU A 246 -4.14 22.39 5.28
CA LEU A 246 -5.15 22.99 4.41
C LEU A 246 -6.47 23.26 5.17
N VAL A 247 -6.88 22.31 6.02
CA VAL A 247 -8.03 22.51 6.92
C VAL A 247 -7.76 23.64 7.91
N ALA A 248 -6.58 23.66 8.53
CA ALA A 248 -6.17 24.72 9.45
C ALA A 248 -6.17 26.12 8.80
N GLY A 249 -5.88 26.17 7.50
CA GLY A 249 -5.98 27.37 6.65
C GLY A 249 -7.40 27.76 6.26
N GLY A 250 -8.44 27.01 6.66
CA GLY A 250 -9.84 27.32 6.38
C GLY A 250 -10.33 26.94 4.99
N LEU A 251 -9.57 26.12 4.23
CA LEU A 251 -9.92 25.73 2.86
C LEU A 251 -11.09 24.70 2.81
N GLY A 252 -11.39 24.05 3.94
CA GLY A 252 -12.47 23.06 4.04
C GLY A 252 -12.33 22.18 5.26
N CYS A 253 -12.95 21.00 5.20
CA CYS A 253 -12.93 19.98 6.24
C CYS A 253 -12.32 18.69 5.65
N THR A 254 -11.97 17.72 6.51
CA THR A 254 -11.53 16.40 6.03
C THR A 254 -11.92 15.29 7.00
N LEU A 255 -11.79 14.05 6.55
CA LEU A 255 -11.92 12.85 7.39
C LEU A 255 -10.52 12.31 7.70
N LEU A 256 -10.25 12.08 8.99
CA LEU A 256 -9.04 11.41 9.42
C LEU A 256 -9.37 10.07 10.10
N PRO A 257 -8.51 9.06 9.94
CA PRO A 257 -8.52 7.90 10.80
C PRO A 257 -8.23 8.29 12.25
N ARG A 258 -8.89 7.68 13.21
CA ARG A 258 -8.76 8.05 14.62
C ARG A 258 -7.33 7.90 15.15
N THR A 259 -6.57 6.92 14.66
CA THR A 259 -5.15 6.74 15.02
C THR A 259 -4.28 7.93 14.62
N ALA A 260 -4.59 8.58 13.49
CA ALA A 260 -3.83 9.73 12.99
C ALA A 260 -4.04 11.00 13.83
N THR A 261 -5.15 11.12 14.59
CA THR A 261 -5.49 12.36 15.31
C THR A 261 -4.47 12.75 16.35
N ARG A 262 -3.77 11.79 16.96
CA ARG A 262 -2.76 12.05 17.99
C ARG A 262 -1.55 12.82 17.47
N LEU A 263 -1.21 12.64 16.20
CA LEU A 263 -0.09 13.33 15.55
C LEU A 263 -0.57 14.56 14.78
N GLU A 264 -1.65 14.43 14.03
CA GLU A 264 -2.08 15.44 13.07
C GLU A 264 -2.96 16.52 13.67
N ALA A 265 -3.77 16.20 14.70
CA ALA A 265 -4.71 17.13 15.33
C ALA A 265 -4.32 17.44 16.80
N THR A 266 -3.06 17.82 17.04
CA THR A 266 -2.53 18.14 18.37
C THR A 266 -3.01 19.50 18.88
N ARG A 267 -2.75 19.80 20.19
CA ARG A 267 -3.16 21.06 20.83
C ARG A 267 -2.58 22.35 20.19
N GLY A 268 -1.65 22.26 19.29
CA GLY A 268 -1.08 23.39 18.53
C GLY A 268 -1.62 23.50 17.11
N SER A 269 -2.28 22.46 16.60
CA SER A 269 -2.90 22.50 15.27
C SER A 269 -4.17 23.36 15.34
N LYS A 270 -4.35 24.25 14.38
CA LYS A 270 -5.52 25.13 14.27
C LYS A 270 -6.77 24.39 13.74
N VAL A 271 -6.98 23.15 14.19
CA VAL A 271 -8.11 22.31 13.78
C VAL A 271 -8.83 21.73 14.99
N LEU A 272 -10.06 21.31 14.77
CA LEU A 272 -10.92 20.65 15.76
C LEU A 272 -11.34 19.28 15.20
N THR A 273 -11.48 18.30 16.09
CA THR A 273 -11.95 16.95 15.73
C THR A 273 -13.33 16.70 16.33
N SER A 274 -14.18 16.01 15.56
CA SER A 274 -15.53 15.61 15.98
C SER A 274 -15.80 14.16 15.62
N SER A 275 -16.50 13.46 16.52
CA SER A 275 -16.88 12.06 16.29
C SER A 275 -18.28 11.92 15.72
N PHE A 276 -18.51 10.90 14.91
CA PHE A 276 -19.81 10.58 14.35
C PHE A 276 -20.72 9.86 15.37
N ALA A 277 -22.02 9.93 15.15
CA ALA A 277 -23.00 9.07 15.80
C ALA A 277 -22.76 7.62 15.40
N GLY A 278 -23.15 6.69 16.27
CA GLY A 278 -22.97 5.27 15.99
C GLY A 278 -24.05 4.71 15.04
N PRO A 279 -23.68 3.74 14.19
CA PRO A 279 -22.34 3.26 13.94
C PRO A 279 -21.51 4.27 13.14
N ALA A 280 -20.33 4.63 13.66
CA ALA A 280 -19.44 5.58 13.00
C ALA A 280 -18.87 5.00 11.70
N PRO A 281 -18.61 5.83 10.67
CA PRO A 281 -17.83 5.37 9.53
C PRO A 281 -16.47 4.84 9.99
N SER A 282 -16.06 3.71 9.48
CA SER A 282 -14.82 3.05 9.94
C SER A 282 -14.12 2.36 8.78
N ARG A 283 -12.85 2.03 8.99
CA ARG A 283 -12.07 1.18 8.10
C ARG A 283 -11.42 0.05 8.91
N ARG A 284 -11.16 -1.06 8.23
CA ARG A 284 -10.42 -2.20 8.80
C ARG A 284 -8.97 -2.16 8.36
N ILE A 285 -8.06 -2.32 9.32
CA ILE A 285 -6.63 -2.47 9.08
C ILE A 285 -6.23 -3.93 9.27
N ALA A 286 -5.41 -4.43 8.37
CA ALA A 286 -4.97 -5.82 8.36
C ALA A 286 -3.51 -5.94 7.93
N LEU A 287 -2.91 -7.09 8.26
CA LEU A 287 -1.78 -7.60 7.51
C LEU A 287 -2.30 -8.33 6.27
N ALA A 288 -1.60 -8.19 5.15
CA ALA A 288 -1.91 -8.95 3.94
C ALA A 288 -0.64 -9.63 3.42
N MET A 289 -0.79 -10.87 2.98
CA MET A 289 0.30 -11.75 2.55
C MET A 289 -0.10 -12.55 1.32
N ARG A 290 0.87 -13.14 0.61
CA ARG A 290 0.56 -14.11 -0.44
C ARG A 290 -0.09 -15.35 0.18
N THR A 291 -1.19 -15.82 -0.42
CA THR A 291 -1.90 -17.03 0.06
C THR A 291 -1.00 -18.27 0.06
N ALA A 292 -0.04 -18.32 -0.86
CA ALA A 292 0.88 -19.45 -1.01
C ALA A 292 2.18 -19.30 -0.18
N THR A 293 2.25 -18.35 0.79
CA THR A 293 3.47 -18.19 1.59
C THR A 293 3.68 -19.35 2.57
N ALA A 294 4.90 -19.84 2.65
CA ALA A 294 5.30 -20.85 3.65
C ALA A 294 5.34 -20.29 5.09
N ARG A 295 5.41 -18.96 5.23
CA ARG A 295 5.49 -18.25 6.53
C ARG A 295 4.11 -17.87 7.09
N SER A 296 3.00 -18.48 6.63
CA SER A 296 1.64 -18.10 7.06
C SER A 296 1.46 -18.17 8.57
N ALA A 297 1.91 -19.26 9.20
CA ALA A 297 1.82 -19.44 10.65
C ALA A 297 2.61 -18.37 11.43
N GLU A 298 3.78 -17.98 10.93
CA GLU A 298 4.59 -16.92 11.50
C GLU A 298 3.89 -15.54 11.41
N TYR A 299 3.25 -15.26 10.26
CA TYR A 299 2.51 -14.01 10.09
C TYR A 299 1.21 -13.98 10.89
N GLU A 300 0.56 -15.11 11.10
CA GLU A 300 -0.59 -15.24 12.01
C GLU A 300 -0.20 -14.95 13.47
N GLU A 301 0.95 -15.49 13.93
CA GLU A 301 1.50 -15.19 15.24
C GLU A 301 1.87 -13.71 15.37
N LEU A 302 2.52 -13.12 14.34
CA LEU A 302 2.84 -11.69 14.32
C LEU A 302 1.56 -10.84 14.36
N ALA A 303 0.50 -11.22 13.62
CA ALA A 303 -0.79 -10.54 13.66
C ALA A 303 -1.43 -10.59 15.04
N ALA A 304 -1.36 -11.73 15.74
CA ALA A 304 -1.84 -11.88 17.11
C ALA A 304 -1.07 -10.96 18.07
N ALA A 305 0.27 -10.95 17.99
CA ALA A 305 1.11 -10.07 18.78
C ALA A 305 0.86 -8.58 18.51
N LEU A 306 0.61 -8.21 17.25
CA LEU A 306 0.27 -6.84 16.88
C LEU A 306 -1.10 -6.41 17.43
N ARG A 307 -2.13 -7.29 17.39
CA ARG A 307 -3.43 -7.00 18.02
C ARG A 307 -3.27 -6.67 19.50
N GLU A 308 -2.49 -7.46 20.21
CA GLU A 308 -2.18 -7.22 21.62
C GLU A 308 -1.48 -5.86 21.82
N ALA A 309 -0.42 -5.60 21.06
CA ALA A 309 0.36 -4.36 21.16
C ALA A 309 -0.44 -3.10 20.76
N MET A 310 -1.46 -3.24 19.91
CA MET A 310 -2.33 -2.16 19.44
C MET A 310 -3.56 -1.94 20.34
N SER A 311 -3.82 -2.81 21.33
CA SER A 311 -4.96 -2.67 22.24
C SER A 311 -5.04 -1.33 23.00
N PRO A 312 -3.93 -0.62 23.30
CA PRO A 312 -4.01 0.71 23.92
C PRO A 312 -4.40 1.83 22.95
N LEU A 313 -4.46 1.56 21.63
CA LEU A 313 -4.88 2.54 20.64
C LEU A 313 -6.42 2.71 20.66
N PRO A 314 -6.94 3.85 20.18
CA PRO A 314 -8.38 4.10 20.13
C PRO A 314 -9.06 3.35 18.96
N VAL A 315 -8.95 2.05 18.97
CA VAL A 315 -9.40 1.13 17.89
C VAL A 315 -10.18 -0.05 18.50
N ARG A 316 -10.91 -0.79 17.66
CA ARG A 316 -11.59 -2.04 18.03
C ARG A 316 -10.79 -3.21 17.48
N ILE A 317 -10.15 -3.96 18.36
CA ILE A 317 -9.34 -5.14 17.98
C ILE A 317 -10.25 -6.21 17.37
N THR A 318 -9.89 -6.74 16.20
CA THR A 318 -10.63 -7.84 15.55
C THR A 318 -10.27 -9.18 16.17
N GLY A 319 -11.29 -10.04 16.38
CA GLY A 319 -11.11 -11.38 16.99
C GLY A 319 -11.02 -11.39 18.50
N ALA A 320 -11.19 -10.27 19.20
CA ALA A 320 -11.65 -10.27 20.58
C ALA A 320 -13.14 -10.70 20.52
N ALA A 321 -13.49 -11.80 21.19
CA ALA A 321 -14.88 -12.23 21.28
C ALA A 321 -15.75 -11.07 21.78
N ASP A 322 -16.81 -10.73 20.98
CA ASP A 322 -17.91 -9.90 21.44
C ASP A 322 -18.67 -10.61 22.58
#